data_3d6290a25c1a96fff00835c77120d4b8
#
_entry.id   3d6290a25c1a96fff00835c77120d4b8
#
_cell.length_a   1.000
_cell.length_b   1.000
_cell.length_c   1.000
_cell.angle_alpha   90.00
_cell.angle_beta   90.00
_cell.angle_gamma   90.00
#
_symmetry.space_group_name_H-M   'P 1'
#
loop_
_entity.id
_entity.type
_entity.pdbx_description
1 polymer ?
#
loop_
_entity_poly.entity_id
_entity_poly.type
_entity_poly.pdbx_seq_one_letter_code
_entity_poly.pdbx_strand_id
1 'polypeptide(L)'
;MYTVTKNTKLTSFVLMLIGVIALGYGFIQGAGHHTDEEVTHQIEAFANDLQLYMVDYNDSHHSVEEGHFVPLFHKIEEEFHLHFTNDEMMEARDFEHVIHSTIHALHAKAQRPWSSLLVSAIFFLGASLLSVFFLALQYVAEVGWSAILKRVFMAIGSFLPYVAVVILLIILTGGLHMFGNHTYHWMADGIMDPASSNYDAIIAGKEAYLNFGFFFIRALIYFAGWFWALKKLTHLSLQEDIHGGLSYYNTSKKISAIFIVFFAVSSSMMAWDWIMSIDTHWFSTLFGWYVFASMFVTALVVIFMVVTHLKQHGQLEYYNESHHHDLGKFIFAFSIFWTYLWFAQFMLIWYSNIPEEVTYYIARFDDYKVPFMTALFFNFAVPIIMLMSRDAKRITSRVLIIGSIILVGHYLDFFVMIMPGTVGSHWSIGFVEIGAFVGLLGLFIRVVSNKLSTMELTPKNHPMLKESKHFHI
;
A
#
# COMPACT_ATOMS: atom_id res chain seq x y z
N MET A 1 14.47 21.78 21.44
CA MET A 1 13.62 20.57 21.43
C MET A 1 12.36 20.91 20.66
N TYR A 2 11.93 20.09 19.71
CA TYR A 2 10.69 20.30 18.94
C TYR A 2 9.47 20.18 19.86
N THR A 3 8.53 21.11 19.74
CA THR A 3 7.28 21.07 20.51
C THR A 3 6.09 20.87 19.57
N VAL A 4 5.27 19.86 19.87
CA VAL A 4 4.07 19.60 19.07
C VAL A 4 3.02 20.68 19.35
N THR A 5 2.72 21.48 18.32
CA THR A 5 1.76 22.59 18.46
C THR A 5 0.33 22.07 18.75
N LYS A 6 -0.50 22.93 19.35
CA LYS A 6 -1.93 22.61 19.57
C LYS A 6 -2.64 22.33 18.24
N ASN A 7 -2.29 23.09 17.20
CA ASN A 7 -2.86 22.90 15.86
C ASN A 7 -2.50 21.53 15.27
N THR A 8 -1.24 21.10 15.35
CA THR A 8 -0.84 19.76 14.90
C THR A 8 -1.60 18.64 15.61
N LYS A 9 -1.79 18.79 16.93
CA LYS A 9 -2.59 17.85 17.73
C LYS A 9 -4.05 17.80 17.29
N LEU A 10 -4.65 18.95 17.08
CA LEU A 10 -6.04 19.07 16.62
C LEU A 10 -6.21 18.50 15.21
N THR A 11 -5.37 18.92 14.27
CA THR A 11 -5.41 18.42 12.88
C THR A 11 -5.28 16.90 12.84
N SER A 12 -4.28 16.34 13.53
CA SER A 12 -4.11 14.88 13.57
C SER A 12 -5.33 14.15 14.15
N PHE A 13 -5.97 14.70 15.18
CA PHE A 13 -7.19 14.13 15.76
C PHE A 13 -8.38 14.19 14.79
N VAL A 14 -8.58 15.33 14.12
CA VAL A 14 -9.66 15.48 13.12
C VAL A 14 -9.49 14.52 11.96
N LEU A 15 -8.26 14.38 11.44
CA LEU A 15 -7.97 13.42 10.37
C LEU A 15 -8.24 11.96 10.79
N MET A 16 -7.84 11.58 12.01
CA MET A 16 -8.16 10.24 12.55
C MET A 16 -9.67 10.02 12.67
N LEU A 17 -10.41 11.03 13.14
CA LEU A 17 -11.86 10.95 13.28
C LEU A 17 -12.55 10.77 11.92
N ILE A 18 -12.12 11.52 10.90
CA ILE A 18 -12.60 11.37 9.50
C ILE A 18 -12.36 9.94 9.02
N GLY A 19 -11.18 9.38 9.26
CA GLY A 19 -10.85 8.01 8.87
C GLY A 19 -11.73 6.96 9.55
N VAL A 20 -11.97 7.10 10.85
CA VAL A 20 -12.86 6.19 11.61
C VAL A 20 -14.30 6.26 11.09
N ILE A 21 -14.81 7.47 10.82
CA ILE A 21 -16.16 7.65 10.28
C ILE A 21 -16.26 7.04 8.88
N ALA A 22 -15.27 7.28 8.00
CA ALA A 22 -15.29 6.77 6.64
C ALA A 22 -15.20 5.23 6.58
N LEU A 23 -14.31 4.63 7.37
CA LEU A 23 -14.22 3.17 7.47
C LEU A 23 -15.48 2.58 8.10
N GLY A 24 -15.99 3.18 9.17
CA GLY A 24 -17.25 2.75 9.79
C GLY A 24 -18.42 2.77 8.81
N TYR A 25 -18.52 3.83 8.01
CA TYR A 25 -19.51 3.92 6.94
C TYR A 25 -19.33 2.82 5.89
N GLY A 26 -18.08 2.57 5.46
CA GLY A 26 -17.79 1.49 4.51
C GLY A 26 -18.15 0.10 5.04
N PHE A 27 -17.82 -0.19 6.31
CA PHE A 27 -18.19 -1.46 6.94
C PHE A 27 -19.70 -1.61 7.12
N ILE A 28 -20.44 -0.55 7.44
CA ILE A 28 -21.89 -0.60 7.54
C ILE A 28 -22.53 -0.87 6.17
N GLN A 29 -22.03 -0.22 5.12
CA GLN A 29 -22.51 -0.46 3.76
C GLN A 29 -22.17 -1.86 3.23
N GLY A 30 -21.05 -2.44 3.64
CA GLY A 30 -20.65 -3.80 3.29
C GLY A 30 -21.27 -4.89 4.17
N ALA A 31 -21.90 -4.52 5.29
CA ALA A 31 -22.43 -5.47 6.29
C ALA A 31 -23.79 -6.11 5.92
N GLY A 32 -24.33 -5.83 4.74
CA GLY A 32 -25.50 -6.56 4.25
C GLY A 32 -25.13 -8.04 4.04
N HIS A 33 -25.36 -8.86 5.07
CA HIS A 33 -25.22 -10.30 4.95
C HIS A 33 -26.38 -10.84 4.13
N HIS A 34 -26.23 -10.81 2.81
CA HIS A 34 -27.09 -11.59 1.92
C HIS A 34 -26.33 -12.89 1.63
N THR A 35 -26.94 -14.03 1.91
CA THR A 35 -26.42 -15.31 1.41
C THR A 35 -26.62 -15.34 -0.11
N ASP A 36 -25.75 -16.05 -0.82
CA ASP A 36 -25.87 -16.18 -2.29
C ASP A 36 -27.24 -16.73 -2.70
N GLU A 37 -27.84 -17.62 -1.88
CA GLU A 37 -29.20 -18.12 -2.07
C GLU A 37 -30.25 -17.01 -1.93
N GLU A 38 -30.16 -16.16 -0.90
CA GLU A 38 -31.11 -15.04 -0.73
C GLU A 38 -31.02 -14.04 -1.87
N VAL A 39 -29.79 -13.72 -2.32
CA VAL A 39 -29.56 -12.85 -3.48
C VAL A 39 -30.18 -13.46 -4.75
N THR A 40 -29.93 -14.73 -4.99
CA THR A 40 -30.50 -15.45 -6.15
C THR A 40 -32.03 -15.39 -6.14
N HIS A 41 -32.67 -15.72 -5.02
CA HIS A 41 -34.14 -15.64 -4.90
C HIS A 41 -34.70 -14.23 -5.09
N GLN A 42 -33.99 -13.20 -4.62
CA GLN A 42 -34.42 -11.80 -4.82
C GLN A 42 -34.29 -11.40 -6.31
N ILE A 43 -33.23 -11.80 -6.99
CA ILE A 43 -33.04 -11.53 -8.42
C ILE A 43 -34.12 -12.27 -9.25
N GLU A 44 -34.43 -13.52 -8.91
CA GLU A 44 -35.52 -14.27 -9.52
C GLU A 44 -36.89 -13.56 -9.35
N ALA A 45 -37.15 -13.03 -8.15
CA ALA A 45 -38.37 -12.27 -7.90
C ALA A 45 -38.40 -10.99 -8.74
N PHE A 46 -37.31 -10.25 -8.88
CA PHE A 46 -37.24 -9.05 -9.74
C PHE A 46 -37.39 -9.40 -11.20
N ALA A 47 -36.82 -10.47 -11.70
CA ALA A 47 -36.99 -10.93 -13.07
C ALA A 47 -38.45 -11.28 -13.37
N ASN A 48 -39.12 -11.92 -12.43
CA ASN A 48 -40.56 -12.24 -12.54
C ASN A 48 -41.44 -10.98 -12.56
N ASP A 49 -41.15 -10.00 -11.69
CA ASP A 49 -41.84 -8.70 -11.65
C ASP A 49 -41.72 -7.92 -12.98
N LEU A 50 -40.53 -7.98 -13.59
CA LEU A 50 -40.25 -7.34 -14.87
C LEU A 50 -40.77 -8.12 -16.08
N GLN A 51 -41.43 -9.28 -15.86
CA GLN A 51 -41.87 -10.20 -16.91
C GLN A 51 -40.75 -10.60 -17.89
N LEU A 52 -39.51 -10.60 -17.40
CA LEU A 52 -38.38 -11.15 -18.10
C LEU A 52 -38.54 -12.67 -17.99
N TYR A 53 -39.28 -13.28 -18.93
CA TYR A 53 -39.46 -14.73 -18.96
C TYR A 53 -38.07 -15.38 -18.95
N MET A 54 -37.84 -16.27 -17.98
CA MET A 54 -36.73 -17.18 -18.03
C MET A 54 -36.91 -18.00 -19.30
N VAL A 55 -36.13 -17.67 -20.32
CA VAL A 55 -36.03 -18.52 -21.51
C VAL A 55 -35.59 -19.89 -20.98
N ASP A 56 -36.38 -20.90 -21.31
CA ASP A 56 -36.31 -22.25 -20.76
C ASP A 56 -34.87 -22.70 -20.61
N TYR A 57 -34.44 -22.96 -19.38
CA TYR A 57 -33.05 -23.32 -18.99
C TYR A 57 -32.55 -24.60 -19.70
N ASN A 58 -33.41 -25.29 -20.42
CA ASN A 58 -33.14 -26.51 -21.14
C ASN A 58 -32.81 -26.35 -22.63
N ASP A 59 -32.89 -25.12 -23.18
CA ASP A 59 -32.60 -24.90 -24.60
C ASP A 59 -31.28 -24.12 -24.75
N SER A 60 -30.18 -24.84 -24.76
CA SER A 60 -28.79 -24.39 -24.79
C SER A 60 -28.36 -23.63 -26.05
N HIS A 61 -29.26 -23.06 -26.83
CA HIS A 61 -28.98 -22.43 -28.12
C HIS A 61 -29.63 -21.07 -28.41
N HIS A 62 -30.33 -20.44 -27.47
CA HIS A 62 -30.86 -19.10 -27.68
C HIS A 62 -30.06 -18.08 -26.89
N SER A 63 -29.06 -17.46 -27.51
CA SER A 63 -28.45 -16.24 -27.00
C SER A 63 -29.47 -15.12 -27.05
N VAL A 64 -29.77 -14.54 -25.89
CA VAL A 64 -30.60 -13.36 -25.73
C VAL A 64 -29.96 -12.16 -26.41
N GLU A 65 -30.76 -11.22 -26.93
CA GLU A 65 -30.26 -9.97 -27.51
C GLU A 65 -29.44 -9.17 -26.49
N GLU A 66 -28.41 -8.46 -26.97
CA GLU A 66 -27.62 -7.54 -26.14
C GLU A 66 -28.53 -6.55 -25.41
N GLY A 67 -28.29 -6.37 -24.10
CA GLY A 67 -29.07 -5.43 -23.28
C GLY A 67 -30.42 -5.95 -22.79
N HIS A 68 -30.79 -7.21 -23.03
CA HIS A 68 -32.07 -7.78 -22.56
C HIS A 68 -32.26 -7.64 -21.04
N PHE A 69 -31.19 -7.81 -20.26
CA PHE A 69 -31.20 -7.75 -18.79
C PHE A 69 -30.96 -6.36 -18.21
N VAL A 70 -30.75 -5.32 -19.01
CA VAL A 70 -30.53 -3.93 -18.53
C VAL A 70 -31.61 -3.47 -17.53
N PRO A 71 -32.91 -3.70 -17.74
CA PRO A 71 -33.93 -3.32 -16.75
C PRO A 71 -33.80 -4.04 -15.42
N LEU A 72 -33.32 -5.31 -15.43
CA LEU A 72 -33.08 -6.09 -14.24
C LEU A 72 -31.84 -5.56 -13.47
N PHE A 73 -30.78 -5.22 -14.16
CA PHE A 73 -29.62 -4.58 -13.54
C PHE A 73 -29.98 -3.26 -12.87
N HIS A 74 -30.78 -2.42 -13.52
CA HIS A 74 -31.22 -1.15 -12.89
C HIS A 74 -32.04 -1.36 -11.62
N LYS A 75 -32.87 -2.39 -11.57
CA LYS A 75 -33.61 -2.73 -10.36
C LYS A 75 -32.72 -3.27 -9.27
N ILE A 76 -31.71 -4.06 -9.64
CA ILE A 76 -30.67 -4.57 -8.72
C ILE A 76 -29.82 -3.41 -8.18
N GLU A 77 -29.43 -2.45 -9.03
CA GLU A 77 -28.67 -1.26 -8.60
C GLU A 77 -29.43 -0.44 -7.55
N GLU A 78 -30.74 -0.26 -7.75
CA GLU A 78 -31.59 0.48 -6.81
C GLU A 78 -31.74 -0.22 -5.48
N GLU A 79 -31.99 -1.53 -5.45
CA GLU A 79 -32.27 -2.30 -4.24
C GLU A 79 -31.00 -2.56 -3.42
N PHE A 80 -29.93 -3.02 -4.08
CA PHE A 80 -28.68 -3.36 -3.42
C PHE A 80 -27.69 -2.20 -3.32
N HIS A 81 -28.04 -1.02 -3.87
CA HIS A 81 -27.14 0.14 -3.97
C HIS A 81 -25.79 -0.23 -4.61
N LEU A 82 -25.84 -0.97 -5.70
CA LEU A 82 -24.71 -1.35 -6.53
C LEU A 82 -24.55 -0.40 -7.71
N HIS A 83 -23.52 -0.60 -8.49
CA HIS A 83 -23.33 0.10 -9.77
C HIS A 83 -22.62 -0.85 -10.74
N PHE A 84 -23.23 -1.06 -11.89
CA PHE A 84 -22.70 -1.86 -12.99
C PHE A 84 -22.25 -0.96 -14.14
N THR A 85 -21.26 -1.40 -14.89
CA THR A 85 -20.85 -0.71 -16.11
C THR A 85 -21.86 -1.00 -17.23
N ASN A 86 -21.93 -0.09 -18.22
CA ASN A 86 -22.78 -0.33 -19.38
C ASN A 86 -22.39 -1.63 -20.11
N ASP A 87 -21.10 -1.95 -20.16
CA ASP A 87 -20.61 -3.15 -20.83
C ASP A 87 -21.09 -4.41 -20.10
N GLU A 88 -20.98 -4.46 -18.76
CA GLU A 88 -21.52 -5.57 -17.95
C GLU A 88 -23.02 -5.78 -18.16
N MET A 89 -23.79 -4.69 -18.20
CA MET A 89 -25.24 -4.77 -18.42
C MET A 89 -25.63 -5.20 -19.84
N MET A 90 -24.83 -4.81 -20.83
CA MET A 90 -25.08 -5.12 -22.26
C MET A 90 -24.58 -6.52 -22.64
N GLU A 91 -23.52 -7.01 -22.01
CA GLU A 91 -22.91 -8.30 -22.31
C GLU A 91 -23.60 -9.49 -21.63
N ALA A 92 -24.45 -9.25 -20.64
CA ALA A 92 -25.18 -10.32 -19.94
C ALA A 92 -26.16 -11.00 -20.91
N ARG A 93 -25.90 -12.28 -21.21
CA ARG A 93 -26.63 -13.07 -22.20
C ARG A 93 -27.50 -14.15 -21.59
N ASP A 94 -27.35 -14.42 -20.31
CA ASP A 94 -28.14 -15.36 -19.55
C ASP A 94 -28.37 -14.87 -18.11
N PHE A 95 -29.33 -15.47 -17.46
CA PHE A 95 -29.73 -15.11 -16.09
C PHE A 95 -28.67 -15.47 -15.05
N GLU A 96 -27.92 -16.53 -15.28
CA GLU A 96 -26.83 -16.98 -14.42
C GLU A 96 -25.70 -15.92 -14.37
N HIS A 97 -25.42 -15.30 -15.52
CA HIS A 97 -24.47 -14.19 -15.59
C HIS A 97 -24.92 -12.99 -14.74
N VAL A 98 -26.21 -12.64 -14.75
CA VAL A 98 -26.74 -11.53 -13.91
C VAL A 98 -26.60 -11.86 -12.43
N ILE A 99 -26.92 -13.08 -12.01
CA ILE A 99 -26.76 -13.53 -10.63
C ILE A 99 -25.28 -13.47 -10.21
N HIS A 100 -24.41 -14.03 -11.03
CA HIS A 100 -22.98 -14.07 -10.76
C HIS A 100 -22.37 -12.66 -10.66
N SER A 101 -22.68 -11.78 -11.58
CA SER A 101 -22.22 -10.38 -11.56
C SER A 101 -22.72 -9.65 -10.32
N THR A 102 -23.97 -9.88 -9.89
CA THR A 102 -24.54 -9.25 -8.69
C THR A 102 -23.85 -9.74 -7.41
N ILE A 103 -23.65 -11.06 -7.28
CA ILE A 103 -22.94 -11.64 -6.14
C ILE A 103 -21.50 -11.09 -6.08
N HIS A 104 -20.82 -11.03 -7.21
CA HIS A 104 -19.47 -10.43 -7.29
C HIS A 104 -19.45 -8.96 -6.86
N ALA A 105 -20.40 -8.16 -7.31
CA ALA A 105 -20.52 -6.76 -6.94
C ALA A 105 -20.78 -6.57 -5.44
N LEU A 106 -21.61 -7.42 -4.82
CA LEU A 106 -21.87 -7.42 -3.38
C LEU A 106 -20.61 -7.80 -2.58
N HIS A 107 -19.91 -8.84 -2.99
CA HIS A 107 -18.65 -9.22 -2.36
C HIS A 107 -17.61 -8.11 -2.49
N ALA A 108 -17.47 -7.50 -3.66
CA ALA A 108 -16.58 -6.36 -3.88
C ALA A 108 -16.91 -5.19 -2.95
N LYS A 109 -18.19 -4.86 -2.80
CA LYS A 109 -18.67 -3.81 -1.88
C LYS A 109 -18.28 -4.08 -0.43
N ALA A 110 -18.39 -5.33 0.03
CA ALA A 110 -17.98 -5.75 1.37
C ALA A 110 -16.45 -5.70 1.56
N GLN A 111 -15.67 -5.98 0.49
CA GLN A 111 -14.22 -5.96 0.54
C GLN A 111 -13.59 -4.56 0.49
N ARG A 112 -14.27 -3.55 -0.08
CA ARG A 112 -13.72 -2.20 -0.27
C ARG A 112 -13.10 -1.57 0.98
N PRO A 113 -13.71 -1.60 2.18
CA PRO A 113 -13.10 -1.05 3.39
C PRO A 113 -11.79 -1.74 3.78
N TRP A 114 -11.73 -3.07 3.66
CA TRP A 114 -10.55 -3.87 3.97
C TRP A 114 -9.42 -3.59 2.99
N SER A 115 -9.71 -3.57 1.70
CA SER A 115 -8.74 -3.30 0.63
C SER A 115 -8.21 -1.87 0.72
N SER A 116 -9.08 -0.88 0.97
CA SER A 116 -8.70 0.53 1.15
C SER A 116 -7.80 0.72 2.37
N LEU A 117 -8.10 0.00 3.46
CA LEU A 117 -7.27 -0.01 4.67
C LEU A 117 -5.91 -0.67 4.39
N LEU A 118 -5.87 -1.77 3.63
CA LEU A 118 -4.63 -2.45 3.25
C LEU A 118 -3.76 -1.57 2.34
N VAL A 119 -4.32 -0.95 1.29
CA VAL A 119 -3.60 0.00 0.42
C VAL A 119 -2.94 1.10 1.24
N SER A 120 -3.72 1.73 2.12
CA SER A 120 -3.22 2.80 2.98
C SER A 120 -2.17 2.32 3.98
N ALA A 121 -2.36 1.13 4.56
CA ALA A 121 -1.40 0.53 5.48
C ALA A 121 -0.07 0.19 4.79
N ILE A 122 -0.10 -0.37 3.58
CA ILE A 122 1.11 -0.65 2.78
C ILE A 122 1.86 0.64 2.42
N PHE A 123 1.15 1.71 2.06
CA PHE A 123 1.75 3.02 1.81
C PHE A 123 2.52 3.55 3.04
N PHE A 124 1.89 3.57 4.22
CA PHE A 124 2.54 4.04 5.45
C PHE A 124 3.57 3.06 6.01
N LEU A 125 3.42 1.76 5.74
CA LEU A 125 4.48 0.77 5.98
C LEU A 125 5.72 1.14 5.16
N GLY A 126 5.56 1.41 3.88
CA GLY A 126 6.62 1.86 2.99
C GLY A 126 7.34 3.09 3.56
N ALA A 127 6.60 4.14 3.91
CA ALA A 127 7.18 5.35 4.49
C ALA A 127 7.98 5.07 5.78
N SER A 128 7.45 4.23 6.69
CA SER A 128 8.08 3.96 7.97
C SER A 128 9.23 2.96 7.90
N LEU A 129 9.03 1.81 7.26
CA LEU A 129 10.01 0.74 7.16
C LEU A 129 11.24 1.17 6.34
N LEU A 130 11.02 1.83 5.21
CA LEU A 130 12.11 2.26 4.34
C LEU A 130 12.88 3.47 4.90
N SER A 131 12.29 4.23 5.82
CA SER A 131 13.05 5.20 6.63
C SER A 131 14.02 4.50 7.57
N VAL A 132 13.68 3.34 8.16
CA VAL A 132 14.60 2.51 8.96
C VAL A 132 15.66 1.87 8.09
N PHE A 133 15.28 1.39 6.90
CA PHE A 133 16.23 0.88 5.91
C PHE A 133 17.24 1.96 5.50
N PHE A 134 16.77 3.17 5.20
CA PHE A 134 17.65 4.28 4.81
C PHE A 134 18.61 4.66 5.95
N LEU A 135 18.13 4.68 7.21
CA LEU A 135 18.98 4.86 8.39
C LEU A 135 20.08 3.80 8.47
N ALA A 136 19.72 2.52 8.31
CA ALA A 136 20.67 1.43 8.36
C ALA A 136 21.70 1.50 7.22
N LEU A 137 21.25 1.86 6.01
CA LEU A 137 22.11 2.07 4.85
C LEU A 137 23.16 3.15 5.12
N GLN A 138 22.78 4.27 5.78
CA GLN A 138 23.71 5.34 6.11
C GLN A 138 24.81 4.87 7.08
N TYR A 139 24.48 4.00 8.04
CA TYR A 139 25.48 3.41 8.95
C TYR A 139 26.43 2.44 8.24
N VAL A 140 25.91 1.55 7.37
CA VAL A 140 26.72 0.54 6.67
C VAL A 140 27.63 1.18 5.63
N ALA A 141 27.11 2.16 4.89
CA ALA A 141 27.87 2.92 3.89
C ALA A 141 28.77 4.01 4.51
N GLU A 142 28.78 4.15 5.83
CA GLU A 142 29.58 5.16 6.56
C GLU A 142 29.39 6.59 6.02
N VAL A 143 28.14 6.95 5.76
CA VAL A 143 27.77 8.23 5.15
C VAL A 143 27.76 9.36 6.18
N GLY A 144 28.55 10.41 5.93
CA GLY A 144 28.67 11.54 6.85
C GLY A 144 27.61 12.60 6.70
N TRP A 145 27.23 12.96 5.46
CA TRP A 145 26.34 14.10 5.19
C TRP A 145 24.98 14.00 5.92
N SER A 146 24.42 12.81 6.05
CA SER A 146 23.09 12.59 6.62
C SER A 146 23.05 12.49 8.14
N ALA A 147 24.19 12.60 8.83
CA ALA A 147 24.26 12.39 10.29
C ALA A 147 23.29 13.28 11.08
N ILE A 148 23.03 14.52 10.63
CA ILE A 148 22.04 15.43 11.24
C ILE A 148 20.60 15.00 11.03
N LEU A 149 20.29 14.11 10.07
CA LEU A 149 18.96 13.68 9.71
C LEU A 149 18.52 12.37 10.37
N LYS A 150 19.47 11.62 10.97
CA LYS A 150 19.20 10.29 11.49
C LYS A 150 18.03 10.21 12.48
N ARG A 151 17.81 11.28 13.26
CA ARG A 151 16.69 11.37 14.21
C ARG A 151 15.34 11.50 13.52
N VAL A 152 15.31 12.13 12.36
CA VAL A 152 14.10 12.22 11.53
C VAL A 152 13.74 10.83 10.99
N PHE A 153 14.73 10.05 10.51
CA PHE A 153 14.51 8.68 10.06
C PHE A 153 13.94 7.79 11.17
N MET A 154 14.51 7.88 12.37
CA MET A 154 14.03 7.16 13.56
C MET A 154 12.61 7.57 13.97
N ALA A 155 12.29 8.86 13.84
CA ALA A 155 10.95 9.36 14.17
C ALA A 155 9.89 8.85 13.19
N ILE A 156 10.17 8.86 11.88
CA ILE A 156 9.28 8.30 10.86
C ILE A 156 9.13 6.79 11.07
N GLY A 157 10.24 6.08 11.29
CA GLY A 157 10.23 4.65 11.61
C GLY A 157 9.41 4.28 12.84
N SER A 158 9.20 5.22 13.79
CA SER A 158 8.40 4.96 15.00
C SER A 158 6.92 4.67 14.72
N PHE A 159 6.45 4.89 13.50
CA PHE A 159 5.10 4.49 13.07
C PHE A 159 4.97 2.98 12.81
N LEU A 160 6.07 2.28 12.59
CA LEU A 160 6.08 0.85 12.25
C LEU A 160 5.21 -0.05 13.14
N PRO A 161 5.21 0.05 14.49
CA PRO A 161 4.34 -0.80 15.32
C PRO A 161 2.85 -0.52 15.13
N TYR A 162 2.46 0.69 14.78
CA TYR A 162 1.06 1.05 14.58
C TYR A 162 0.52 0.47 13.27
N VAL A 163 1.27 0.60 12.19
CA VAL A 163 0.89 -0.02 10.91
C VAL A 163 0.96 -1.54 10.98
N ALA A 164 1.86 -2.11 11.78
CA ALA A 164 1.92 -3.55 12.03
C ALA A 164 0.61 -4.07 12.64
N VAL A 165 0.05 -3.36 13.62
CA VAL A 165 -1.25 -3.73 14.21
C VAL A 165 -2.35 -3.74 13.14
N VAL A 166 -2.40 -2.75 12.26
CA VAL A 166 -3.41 -2.67 11.20
C VAL A 166 -3.29 -3.87 10.24
N ILE A 167 -2.08 -4.14 9.74
CA ILE A 167 -1.86 -5.25 8.80
C ILE A 167 -2.13 -6.61 9.47
N LEU A 168 -1.66 -6.83 10.70
CA LEU A 168 -1.92 -8.06 11.43
C LEU A 168 -3.42 -8.27 11.72
N LEU A 169 -4.18 -7.20 11.96
CA LEU A 169 -5.64 -7.28 12.11
C LEU A 169 -6.31 -7.68 10.79
N ILE A 170 -5.88 -7.12 9.64
CA ILE A 170 -6.42 -7.52 8.33
C ILE A 170 -6.14 -9.00 8.07
N ILE A 171 -4.91 -9.47 8.31
CA ILE A 171 -4.55 -10.88 8.13
C ILE A 171 -5.34 -11.78 9.08
N LEU A 172 -5.45 -11.39 10.35
CA LEU A 172 -6.15 -12.18 11.38
C LEU A 172 -7.65 -12.30 11.08
N THR A 173 -8.29 -11.17 10.75
CA THR A 173 -9.74 -11.18 10.43
C THR A 173 -10.03 -11.93 9.14
N GLY A 174 -9.16 -11.87 8.14
CA GLY A 174 -9.27 -12.67 6.90
C GLY A 174 -9.15 -14.16 7.17
N GLY A 175 -8.12 -14.59 7.92
CA GLY A 175 -7.90 -16.00 8.22
C GLY A 175 -8.89 -16.61 9.22
N LEU A 176 -9.65 -15.80 9.95
CA LEU A 176 -10.73 -16.23 10.84
C LEU A 176 -12.13 -15.97 10.24
N HIS A 177 -12.21 -15.55 8.98
CA HIS A 177 -13.46 -15.22 8.26
C HIS A 177 -14.37 -14.25 9.02
N MET A 178 -13.75 -13.27 9.71
CA MET A 178 -14.47 -12.30 10.53
C MET A 178 -14.83 -11.03 9.75
N PHE A 179 -16.03 -10.51 9.99
CA PHE A 179 -16.51 -9.24 9.44
C PHE A 179 -16.49 -9.18 7.91
N GLY A 180 -16.72 -10.31 7.24
CA GLY A 180 -16.74 -10.40 5.77
C GLY A 180 -15.39 -10.08 5.10
N ASN A 181 -14.28 -10.26 5.80
CA ASN A 181 -12.95 -10.04 5.23
C ASN A 181 -12.49 -11.28 4.42
N HIS A 182 -12.50 -11.13 3.09
CA HIS A 182 -11.99 -12.11 2.13
C HIS A 182 -10.86 -11.54 1.27
N THR A 183 -10.04 -10.63 1.83
CA THR A 183 -8.94 -9.97 1.12
C THR A 183 -7.98 -10.96 0.45
N TYR A 184 -7.78 -12.13 1.05
CA TYR A 184 -6.94 -13.21 0.52
C TYR A 184 -7.81 -14.39 0.10
N HIS A 185 -8.12 -14.47 -1.19
CA HIS A 185 -9.00 -15.52 -1.76
C HIS A 185 -8.54 -16.93 -1.42
N TRP A 186 -7.23 -17.19 -1.34
CA TRP A 186 -6.69 -18.51 -0.99
C TRP A 186 -6.99 -18.96 0.45
N MET A 187 -7.53 -18.07 1.30
CA MET A 187 -8.01 -18.42 2.65
C MET A 187 -9.47 -18.89 2.66
N ALA A 188 -10.17 -18.87 1.52
CA ALA A 188 -11.58 -19.26 1.44
C ALA A 188 -11.79 -20.73 1.83
N ASP A 189 -12.91 -21.02 2.47
CA ASP A 189 -13.26 -22.38 2.91
C ASP A 189 -13.37 -23.34 1.71
N GLY A 190 -12.77 -24.51 1.84
CA GLY A 190 -12.83 -25.58 0.85
C GLY A 190 -11.96 -25.36 -0.41
N ILE A 191 -11.27 -24.22 -0.58
CA ILE A 191 -10.50 -23.93 -1.79
C ILE A 191 -9.33 -24.91 -2.04
N MET A 192 -8.83 -25.54 -0.98
CA MET A 192 -7.75 -26.53 -1.03
C MET A 192 -8.26 -27.97 -0.87
N ASP A 193 -9.56 -28.19 -0.63
CA ASP A 193 -10.15 -29.50 -0.45
C ASP A 193 -10.68 -30.07 -1.78
N PRO A 194 -10.11 -31.17 -2.32
CA PRO A 194 -10.57 -31.78 -3.58
C PRO A 194 -12.04 -32.21 -3.59
N ALA A 195 -12.68 -32.34 -2.43
CA ALA A 195 -14.09 -32.71 -2.30
C ALA A 195 -15.04 -31.49 -2.34
N SER A 196 -14.50 -30.30 -2.25
CA SER A 196 -15.27 -29.04 -2.27
C SER A 196 -15.60 -28.58 -3.69
N SER A 197 -16.76 -27.95 -3.86
CA SER A 197 -17.12 -27.25 -5.11
C SER A 197 -16.20 -26.07 -5.42
N ASN A 198 -15.55 -25.49 -4.40
CA ASN A 198 -14.64 -24.37 -4.52
C ASN A 198 -13.16 -24.79 -4.75
N TYR A 199 -12.90 -26.06 -5.03
CA TYR A 199 -11.54 -26.56 -5.16
C TYR A 199 -10.77 -25.92 -6.29
N ASP A 200 -9.58 -25.36 -5.96
CA ASP A 200 -8.62 -24.85 -6.93
C ASP A 200 -7.27 -25.58 -6.84
N ALA A 201 -6.95 -26.35 -7.88
CA ALA A 201 -5.74 -27.17 -7.93
C ALA A 201 -4.43 -26.35 -7.89
N ILE A 202 -4.44 -25.11 -8.41
CA ILE A 202 -3.27 -24.22 -8.43
C ILE A 202 -3.01 -23.67 -7.01
N ILE A 203 -4.07 -23.30 -6.32
CA ILE A 203 -4.00 -22.80 -4.93
C ILE A 203 -3.62 -23.95 -4.00
N ALA A 204 -4.24 -25.12 -4.14
CA ALA A 204 -3.92 -26.33 -3.36
C ALA A 204 -2.45 -26.74 -3.51
N GLY A 205 -1.88 -26.60 -4.71
CA GLY A 205 -0.46 -26.84 -4.95
C GLY A 205 0.49 -25.91 -4.18
N LYS A 206 -0.02 -24.81 -3.63
CA LYS A 206 0.74 -23.81 -2.83
C LYS A 206 0.48 -23.92 -1.33
N GLU A 207 -0.33 -24.87 -0.86
CA GLU A 207 -0.75 -25.05 0.55
C GLU A 207 0.42 -25.06 1.54
N ALA A 208 1.54 -25.69 1.16
CA ALA A 208 2.74 -25.74 2.01
C ALA A 208 3.29 -24.36 2.37
N TYR A 209 3.07 -23.34 1.53
CA TYR A 209 3.50 -21.97 1.74
C TYR A 209 2.35 -21.03 2.09
N LEU A 210 1.21 -21.14 1.40
CA LEU A 210 0.01 -20.32 1.59
C LEU A 210 -0.97 -21.07 2.50
N ASN A 211 -0.67 -21.15 3.79
CA ASN A 211 -1.60 -21.54 4.84
C ASN A 211 -1.61 -20.47 5.94
N PHE A 212 -2.77 -20.24 6.55
CA PHE A 212 -2.98 -19.15 7.50
C PHE A 212 -1.97 -19.15 8.64
N GLY A 213 -1.69 -20.32 9.26
CA GLY A 213 -0.78 -20.39 10.39
C GLY A 213 0.64 -19.95 10.04
N PHE A 214 1.19 -20.47 8.95
CA PHE A 214 2.55 -20.13 8.50
C PHE A 214 2.62 -18.70 7.96
N PHE A 215 1.60 -18.23 7.26
CA PHE A 215 1.49 -16.85 6.78
C PHE A 215 1.49 -15.83 7.93
N PHE A 216 0.69 -16.09 8.97
CA PHE A 216 0.63 -15.21 10.14
C PHE A 216 1.94 -15.21 10.95
N ILE A 217 2.57 -16.36 11.12
CA ILE A 217 3.87 -16.48 11.81
C ILE A 217 4.95 -15.72 11.03
N ARG A 218 5.00 -15.82 9.70
CA ARG A 218 5.94 -15.04 8.88
C ARG A 218 5.73 -13.53 9.08
N ALA A 219 4.48 -13.06 9.07
CA ALA A 219 4.16 -11.66 9.30
C ALA A 219 4.68 -11.18 10.67
N LEU A 220 4.50 -11.97 11.73
CA LEU A 220 5.03 -11.67 13.05
C LEU A 220 6.57 -11.60 13.06
N ILE A 221 7.26 -12.52 12.37
CA ILE A 221 8.72 -12.53 12.27
C ILE A 221 9.23 -11.28 11.55
N TYR A 222 8.58 -10.86 10.45
CA TYR A 222 8.98 -9.64 9.74
C TYR A 222 8.86 -8.41 10.64
N PHE A 223 7.72 -8.20 11.26
CA PHE A 223 7.52 -7.05 12.15
C PHE A 223 8.44 -7.10 13.39
N ALA A 224 8.63 -8.27 13.97
CA ALA A 224 9.54 -8.43 15.12
C ALA A 224 10.98 -8.02 14.77
N GLY A 225 11.49 -8.49 13.63
CA GLY A 225 12.84 -8.14 13.17
C GLY A 225 12.99 -6.67 12.82
N TRP A 226 12.03 -6.08 12.10
CA TRP A 226 12.07 -4.67 11.74
C TRP A 226 11.94 -3.75 12.96
N PHE A 227 11.05 -4.08 13.89
CA PHE A 227 10.86 -3.32 15.12
C PHE A 227 12.06 -3.44 16.06
N TRP A 228 12.64 -4.63 16.17
CA TRP A 228 13.87 -4.86 16.94
C TRP A 228 15.01 -3.96 16.44
N ALA A 229 15.23 -3.91 15.12
CA ALA A 229 16.29 -3.09 14.53
C ALA A 229 16.07 -1.59 14.81
N LEU A 230 14.84 -1.07 14.58
CA LEU A 230 14.48 0.31 14.88
C LEU A 230 14.74 0.65 16.35
N LYS A 231 14.23 -0.19 17.27
CA LYS A 231 14.37 0.03 18.71
C LYS A 231 15.84 0.02 19.14
N LYS A 232 16.62 -0.95 18.60
CA LYS A 232 18.04 -1.09 18.93
C LYS A 232 18.87 0.08 18.41
N LEU A 233 18.67 0.48 17.14
CA LEU A 233 19.37 1.61 16.54
C LEU A 233 19.02 2.94 17.23
N THR A 234 17.75 3.14 17.58
CA THR A 234 17.31 4.31 18.34
C THR A 234 17.96 4.36 19.71
N HIS A 235 17.98 3.25 20.44
CA HIS A 235 18.62 3.16 21.77
C HIS A 235 20.11 3.46 21.69
N LEU A 236 20.84 2.80 20.79
CA LEU A 236 22.29 3.01 20.61
C LEU A 236 22.61 4.46 20.26
N SER A 237 21.81 5.08 19.41
CA SER A 237 22.00 6.48 19.03
C SER A 237 21.77 7.45 20.19
N LEU A 238 20.86 7.15 21.14
CA LEU A 238 20.64 7.95 22.35
C LEU A 238 21.80 7.73 23.35
N GLN A 239 22.28 6.50 23.49
CA GLN A 239 23.45 6.19 24.35
C GLN A 239 24.74 6.84 23.79
N GLU A 240 24.90 6.92 22.47
CA GLU A 240 26.00 7.63 21.81
C GLU A 240 26.06 9.11 22.24
N ASP A 241 24.88 9.76 22.34
CA ASP A 241 24.79 11.16 22.78
C ASP A 241 25.15 11.37 24.27
N ILE A 242 24.94 10.36 25.11
CA ILE A 242 25.23 10.42 26.56
C ILE A 242 26.70 10.12 26.86
N HIS A 243 27.22 9.04 26.30
CA HIS A 243 28.53 8.50 26.66
C HIS A 243 29.64 8.87 25.68
N GLY A 244 29.30 9.21 24.43
CA GLY A 244 30.27 9.48 23.36
C GLY A 244 31.06 8.22 22.94
N GLY A 245 32.13 8.44 22.21
CA GLY A 245 33.04 7.39 21.74
C GLY A 245 32.54 6.63 20.52
N LEU A 246 33.40 5.75 19.97
CA LEU A 246 33.09 5.02 18.73
C LEU A 246 32.37 3.69 18.95
N SER A 247 32.24 3.21 20.19
CA SER A 247 31.69 1.90 20.49
C SER A 247 30.23 1.77 20.06
N TYR A 248 29.40 2.78 20.37
CA TYR A 248 27.99 2.80 20.02
C TYR A 248 27.79 2.92 18.50
N TYR A 249 28.60 3.73 17.82
CA TYR A 249 28.58 3.84 16.35
C TYR A 249 28.93 2.51 15.68
N ASN A 250 30.04 1.85 16.10
CA ASN A 250 30.45 0.57 15.56
C ASN A 250 29.39 -0.53 15.81
N THR A 251 28.74 -0.50 16.97
CA THR A 251 27.64 -1.43 17.27
C THR A 251 26.44 -1.14 16.38
N SER A 252 26.09 0.14 16.17
CA SER A 252 25.01 0.53 15.25
C SER A 252 25.29 0.07 13.82
N LYS A 253 26.54 0.17 13.34
CA LYS A 253 26.95 -0.33 12.03
C LYS A 253 26.77 -1.84 11.90
N LYS A 254 27.15 -2.63 12.92
CA LYS A 254 26.96 -4.09 12.95
C LYS A 254 25.48 -4.46 12.92
N ILE A 255 24.66 -3.83 13.77
CA ILE A 255 23.20 -4.05 13.81
C ILE A 255 22.55 -3.68 12.47
N SER A 256 22.98 -2.57 11.86
CA SER A 256 22.50 -2.13 10.54
C SER A 256 22.84 -3.14 9.45
N ALA A 257 24.05 -3.73 9.45
CA ALA A 257 24.43 -4.76 8.49
C ALA A 257 23.55 -6.02 8.63
N ILE A 258 23.33 -6.50 9.87
CA ILE A 258 22.44 -7.62 10.14
C ILE A 258 21.00 -7.30 9.67
N PHE A 259 20.51 -6.10 9.98
CA PHE A 259 19.19 -5.67 9.57
C PHE A 259 19.02 -5.60 8.05
N ILE A 260 20.00 -5.07 7.31
CA ILE A 260 19.92 -4.97 5.83
C ILE A 260 19.81 -6.37 5.20
N VAL A 261 20.55 -7.36 5.68
CA VAL A 261 20.44 -8.74 5.19
C VAL A 261 19.05 -9.33 5.50
N PHE A 262 18.59 -9.18 6.74
CA PHE A 262 17.23 -9.60 7.13
C PHE A 262 16.15 -8.88 6.31
N PHE A 263 16.31 -7.56 6.12
CA PHE A 263 15.38 -6.74 5.36
C PHE A 263 15.31 -7.16 3.89
N ALA A 264 16.45 -7.45 3.25
CA ALA A 264 16.50 -7.85 1.84
C ALA A 264 15.63 -9.10 1.58
N VAL A 265 15.69 -10.09 2.47
CA VAL A 265 14.87 -11.30 2.38
C VAL A 265 13.42 -11.01 2.77
N SER A 266 13.22 -10.41 3.95
CA SER A 266 11.88 -10.21 4.49
C SER A 266 11.03 -9.22 3.70
N SER A 267 11.59 -8.20 3.06
CA SER A 267 10.85 -7.25 2.23
C SER A 267 10.37 -7.85 0.93
N SER A 268 11.16 -8.73 0.31
CA SER A 268 10.73 -9.46 -0.89
C SER A 268 9.61 -10.47 -0.55
N MET A 269 9.80 -11.24 0.52
CA MET A 269 8.77 -12.18 0.98
C MET A 269 7.49 -11.45 1.40
N MET A 270 7.58 -10.32 2.08
CA MET A 270 6.45 -9.47 2.43
C MET A 270 5.65 -9.02 1.19
N ALA A 271 6.33 -8.60 0.12
CA ALA A 271 5.66 -8.21 -1.11
C ALA A 271 4.92 -9.37 -1.77
N TRP A 272 5.51 -10.58 -1.74
CA TRP A 272 4.86 -11.80 -2.24
C TRP A 272 3.71 -12.25 -1.33
N ASP A 273 3.90 -12.17 -0.01
CA ASP A 273 2.87 -12.58 0.95
C ASP A 273 1.67 -11.63 0.96
N TRP A 274 1.90 -10.32 1.12
CA TRP A 274 0.80 -9.40 1.44
C TRP A 274 0.18 -8.71 0.24
N ILE A 275 0.86 -8.70 -0.91
CA ILE A 275 0.36 -8.04 -2.11
C ILE A 275 0.17 -9.04 -3.24
N MET A 276 1.23 -9.78 -3.63
CA MET A 276 1.15 -10.69 -4.77
C MET A 276 0.21 -11.86 -4.52
N SER A 277 0.13 -12.38 -3.27
CA SER A 277 -0.75 -13.51 -2.93
C SER A 277 -2.25 -13.20 -3.00
N ILE A 278 -2.62 -11.93 -3.15
CA ILE A 278 -4.01 -11.50 -3.40
C ILE A 278 -4.47 -12.09 -4.75
N ASP A 279 -3.61 -12.01 -5.78
CA ASP A 279 -3.82 -12.66 -7.07
C ASP A 279 -3.01 -13.97 -7.10
N THR A 280 -3.58 -15.04 -6.54
CA THR A 280 -2.85 -16.26 -6.23
C THR A 280 -2.41 -17.04 -7.48
N HIS A 281 -3.07 -16.84 -8.62
CA HIS A 281 -2.71 -17.49 -9.88
C HIS A 281 -1.52 -16.83 -10.57
N TRP A 282 -1.27 -15.57 -10.28
CA TRP A 282 -0.17 -14.81 -10.84
C TRP A 282 1.07 -14.80 -9.95
N PHE A 283 2.26 -14.74 -10.55
CA PHE A 283 3.51 -14.58 -9.82
C PHE A 283 4.58 -13.87 -10.64
N SER A 284 5.47 -13.13 -9.95
CA SER A 284 6.65 -12.50 -10.55
C SER A 284 7.73 -12.33 -9.49
N THR A 285 8.94 -12.79 -9.78
CA THR A 285 10.10 -12.61 -8.89
C THR A 285 10.53 -11.14 -8.82
N LEU A 286 10.38 -10.39 -9.91
CA LEU A 286 10.71 -8.97 -9.97
C LEU A 286 9.78 -8.10 -9.11
N PHE A 287 8.58 -8.60 -8.80
CA PHE A 287 7.56 -7.86 -8.03
C PHE A 287 8.05 -7.38 -6.67
N GLY A 288 8.87 -8.18 -5.96
CA GLY A 288 9.46 -7.78 -4.69
C GLY A 288 10.35 -6.52 -4.81
N TRP A 289 11.14 -6.42 -5.88
CA TRP A 289 11.96 -5.24 -6.15
C TRP A 289 11.12 -4.02 -6.57
N TYR A 290 10.07 -4.26 -7.32
CA TYR A 290 9.12 -3.21 -7.73
C TYR A 290 8.43 -2.59 -6.52
N VAL A 291 7.90 -3.41 -5.61
CA VAL A 291 7.29 -2.94 -4.35
C VAL A 291 8.32 -2.21 -3.48
N PHE A 292 9.55 -2.74 -3.36
CA PHE A 292 10.64 -2.06 -2.64
C PHE A 292 10.90 -0.66 -3.20
N ALA A 293 11.01 -0.50 -4.53
CA ALA A 293 11.28 0.78 -5.15
C ALA A 293 10.13 1.78 -4.90
N SER A 294 8.88 1.34 -5.02
CA SER A 294 7.69 2.15 -4.72
C SER A 294 7.68 2.64 -3.26
N MET A 295 7.92 1.74 -2.32
CA MET A 295 8.03 2.07 -0.90
C MET A 295 9.19 3.00 -0.61
N PHE A 296 10.34 2.83 -1.28
CA PHE A 296 11.52 3.62 -0.99
C PHE A 296 11.40 5.06 -1.49
N VAL A 297 10.86 5.28 -2.67
CA VAL A 297 10.54 6.64 -3.14
C VAL A 297 9.55 7.31 -2.20
N THR A 298 8.50 6.60 -1.78
CA THR A 298 7.54 7.10 -0.78
C THR A 298 8.25 7.55 0.51
N ALA A 299 9.15 6.73 1.07
CA ALA A 299 9.91 7.07 2.27
C ALA A 299 10.81 8.29 2.06
N LEU A 300 11.52 8.37 0.95
CA LEU A 300 12.43 9.50 0.64
C LEU A 300 11.66 10.83 0.56
N VAL A 301 10.50 10.82 -0.10
CA VAL A 301 9.64 12.02 -0.18
C VAL A 301 9.08 12.39 1.19
N VAL A 302 8.61 11.44 1.98
CA VAL A 302 8.12 11.69 3.35
C VAL A 302 9.24 12.24 4.24
N ILE A 303 10.46 11.69 4.17
CA ILE A 303 11.64 12.22 4.87
C ILE A 303 11.88 13.67 4.47
N PHE A 304 11.88 13.96 3.17
CA PHE A 304 12.09 15.30 2.64
C PHE A 304 11.03 16.30 3.18
N MET A 305 9.74 15.90 3.18
CA MET A 305 8.66 16.74 3.71
C MET A 305 8.82 17.02 5.20
N VAL A 306 9.13 16.00 6.01
CA VAL A 306 9.32 16.14 7.45
C VAL A 306 10.53 17.02 7.76
N VAL A 307 11.66 16.81 7.08
CA VAL A 307 12.88 17.64 7.23
C VAL A 307 12.60 19.10 6.87
N THR A 308 11.92 19.33 5.75
CA THR A 308 11.55 20.69 5.30
C THR A 308 10.62 21.37 6.31
N HIS A 309 9.62 20.67 6.81
CA HIS A 309 8.72 21.17 7.85
C HIS A 309 9.50 21.58 9.12
N LEU A 310 10.41 20.73 9.59
CA LEU A 310 11.25 21.04 10.76
C LEU A 310 12.14 22.24 10.52
N LYS A 311 12.75 22.36 9.34
CA LYS A 311 13.60 23.52 8.96
C LYS A 311 12.81 24.82 8.95
N GLN A 312 11.59 24.82 8.38
CA GLN A 312 10.71 25.98 8.36
C GLN A 312 10.28 26.45 9.77
N HIS A 313 10.27 25.53 10.75
CA HIS A 313 9.96 25.81 12.14
C HIS A 313 11.22 26.11 13.00
N GLY A 314 12.34 26.48 12.38
CA GLY A 314 13.58 26.85 13.07
C GLY A 314 14.31 25.68 13.73
N GLN A 315 13.95 24.44 13.38
CA GLN A 315 14.69 23.25 13.80
C GLN A 315 15.75 22.88 12.74
N LEU A 316 16.64 21.92 13.06
CA LEU A 316 17.69 21.45 12.14
C LEU A 316 18.58 22.59 11.62
N GLU A 317 19.17 23.36 12.52
CA GLU A 317 20.01 24.53 12.24
C GLU A 317 21.04 24.28 11.13
N TYR A 318 21.73 23.15 11.19
CA TYR A 318 22.80 22.77 10.25
C TYR A 318 22.33 22.20 8.91
N TYR A 319 21.04 22.00 8.72
CA TYR A 319 20.49 21.56 7.44
C TYR A 319 20.55 22.71 6.40
N ASN A 320 21.23 22.46 5.29
CA ASN A 320 21.48 23.45 4.24
C ASN A 320 21.04 22.93 2.85
N GLU A 321 21.26 23.75 1.82
CA GLU A 321 20.88 23.46 0.44
C GLU A 321 21.56 22.20 -0.14
N SER A 322 22.78 21.85 0.32
CA SER A 322 23.48 20.65 -0.13
C SER A 322 22.80 19.38 0.35
N HIS A 323 22.37 19.34 1.63
CA HIS A 323 21.58 18.22 2.17
C HIS A 323 20.24 18.09 1.43
N HIS A 324 19.61 19.24 1.16
CA HIS A 324 18.35 19.30 0.42
C HIS A 324 18.49 18.74 -0.99
N HIS A 325 19.55 19.16 -1.69
CA HIS A 325 19.89 18.68 -3.02
C HIS A 325 20.15 17.17 -3.04
N ASP A 326 20.84 16.62 -2.03
CA ASP A 326 21.13 15.18 -1.95
C ASP A 326 19.88 14.35 -1.74
N LEU A 327 18.96 14.77 -0.85
CA LEU A 327 17.66 14.12 -0.76
C LEU A 327 16.89 14.18 -2.09
N GLY A 328 16.92 15.33 -2.77
CA GLY A 328 16.31 15.49 -4.11
C GLY A 328 16.93 14.58 -5.17
N LYS A 329 18.25 14.31 -5.10
CA LYS A 329 18.93 13.33 -5.98
C LYS A 329 18.42 11.92 -5.72
N PHE A 330 18.27 11.53 -4.44
CA PHE A 330 17.74 10.20 -4.10
C PHE A 330 16.30 10.04 -4.59
N ILE A 331 15.42 11.03 -4.40
CA ILE A 331 14.04 11.00 -4.92
C ILE A 331 14.06 10.80 -6.43
N PHE A 332 14.84 11.61 -7.16
CA PHE A 332 14.94 11.50 -8.61
C PHE A 332 15.48 10.14 -9.06
N ALA A 333 16.61 9.70 -8.50
CA ALA A 333 17.26 8.45 -8.90
C ALA A 333 16.37 7.22 -8.67
N PHE A 334 15.69 7.16 -7.52
CA PHE A 334 14.82 6.04 -7.21
C PHE A 334 13.47 6.10 -7.93
N SER A 335 12.98 7.27 -8.34
CA SER A 335 11.86 7.38 -9.30
C SER A 335 12.22 6.76 -10.65
N ILE A 336 13.46 7.00 -11.16
CA ILE A 336 13.95 6.36 -12.38
C ILE A 336 14.09 4.85 -12.18
N PHE A 337 14.61 4.41 -11.03
CA PHE A 337 14.76 2.99 -10.71
C PHE A 337 13.40 2.28 -10.62
N TRP A 338 12.40 2.90 -10.01
CA TRP A 338 11.03 2.41 -9.99
C TRP A 338 10.47 2.25 -11.41
N THR A 339 10.65 3.27 -12.25
CA THR A 339 10.21 3.22 -13.66
C THR A 339 10.88 2.09 -14.43
N TYR A 340 12.19 1.89 -14.23
CA TYR A 340 12.91 0.77 -14.84
C TYR A 340 12.31 -0.57 -14.44
N LEU A 341 12.01 -0.79 -13.15
CA LEU A 341 11.43 -2.04 -12.67
C LEU A 341 10.00 -2.25 -13.17
N TRP A 342 9.19 -1.19 -13.18
CA TRP A 342 7.84 -1.22 -13.74
C TRP A 342 7.87 -1.60 -15.23
N PHE A 343 8.70 -0.92 -15.99
CA PHE A 343 8.84 -1.16 -17.44
C PHE A 343 9.44 -2.54 -17.73
N ALA A 344 10.45 -2.95 -16.98
CA ALA A 344 11.09 -4.26 -17.17
C ALA A 344 10.08 -5.41 -16.94
N GLN A 345 9.27 -5.32 -15.88
CA GLN A 345 8.22 -6.30 -15.62
C GLN A 345 7.16 -6.32 -16.72
N PHE A 346 6.65 -5.15 -17.11
CA PHE A 346 5.70 -5.02 -18.21
C PHE A 346 6.26 -5.58 -19.52
N MET A 347 7.47 -5.18 -19.90
CA MET A 347 8.12 -5.58 -21.14
C MET A 347 8.31 -7.11 -21.22
N LEU A 348 8.74 -7.73 -20.12
CA LEU A 348 8.96 -9.19 -20.08
C LEU A 348 7.66 -9.95 -20.28
N ILE A 349 6.59 -9.57 -19.58
CA ILE A 349 5.28 -10.22 -19.65
C ILE A 349 4.62 -9.96 -21.01
N TRP A 350 4.65 -8.72 -21.49
CA TRP A 350 4.11 -8.35 -22.80
C TRP A 350 4.83 -9.07 -23.94
N TYR A 351 6.17 -9.18 -23.89
CA TYR A 351 6.95 -9.82 -24.93
C TYR A 351 6.75 -11.35 -24.95
N SER A 352 6.73 -12.00 -23.79
CA SER A 352 6.51 -13.45 -23.69
C SER A 352 5.07 -13.86 -24.04
N ASN A 353 4.10 -12.99 -23.78
CA ASN A 353 2.68 -13.15 -24.06
C ASN A 353 2.12 -14.52 -23.60
N ILE A 354 2.53 -14.95 -22.40
CA ILE A 354 2.04 -16.18 -21.79
C ILE A 354 0.63 -15.90 -21.21
N PRO A 355 -0.42 -16.65 -21.59
CA PRO A 355 -1.80 -16.35 -21.21
C PRO A 355 -2.01 -16.19 -19.70
N GLU A 356 -1.38 -17.02 -18.89
CA GLU A 356 -1.51 -16.99 -17.43
C GLU A 356 -0.82 -15.78 -16.79
N GLU A 357 0.22 -15.22 -17.44
CA GLU A 357 0.97 -14.08 -16.91
C GLU A 357 0.41 -12.74 -17.35
N VAL A 358 -0.17 -12.66 -18.56
CA VAL A 358 -0.69 -11.38 -19.10
C VAL A 358 -1.95 -10.90 -18.41
N THR A 359 -2.71 -11.79 -17.75
CA THR A 359 -3.94 -11.50 -17.01
C THR A 359 -3.77 -10.34 -16.03
N TYR A 360 -2.61 -10.27 -15.37
CA TYR A 360 -2.26 -9.19 -14.44
C TYR A 360 -2.35 -7.80 -15.11
N TYR A 361 -1.83 -7.66 -16.34
CA TYR A 361 -1.85 -6.38 -17.04
C TYR A 361 -3.17 -6.13 -17.76
N ILE A 362 -3.85 -7.18 -18.25
CA ILE A 362 -5.16 -7.05 -18.90
C ILE A 362 -6.12 -6.33 -17.95
N ALA A 363 -6.32 -6.85 -16.74
CA ALA A 363 -7.21 -6.22 -15.75
C ALA A 363 -6.84 -4.75 -15.46
N ARG A 364 -5.55 -4.40 -15.50
CA ARG A 364 -5.09 -3.04 -15.25
C ARG A 364 -5.25 -2.10 -16.45
N PHE A 365 -5.23 -2.63 -17.66
CA PHE A 365 -5.49 -1.84 -18.88
C PHE A 365 -6.97 -1.69 -19.18
N ASP A 366 -7.78 -2.66 -18.83
CA ASP A 366 -9.22 -2.65 -19.09
C ASP A 366 -9.94 -1.88 -17.96
N ASP A 367 -9.91 -2.38 -16.74
CA ASP A 367 -10.70 -1.84 -15.64
C ASP A 367 -10.01 -0.67 -14.90
N TYR A 368 -8.67 -0.68 -14.80
CA TYR A 368 -7.91 0.28 -13.99
C TYR A 368 -7.05 1.24 -14.82
N LYS A 369 -7.35 1.44 -16.08
CA LYS A 369 -6.55 2.23 -17.03
C LYS A 369 -6.22 3.63 -16.51
N VAL A 370 -7.20 4.33 -15.96
CA VAL A 370 -7.01 5.71 -15.47
C VAL A 370 -6.05 5.77 -14.29
N PRO A 371 -6.27 5.08 -13.15
CA PRO A 371 -5.33 5.12 -12.04
C PRO A 371 -3.96 4.53 -12.40
N PHE A 372 -3.90 3.49 -13.25
CA PHE A 372 -2.66 2.86 -13.68
C PHE A 372 -1.79 3.81 -14.52
N MET A 373 -2.36 4.48 -15.53
CA MET A 373 -1.63 5.46 -16.34
C MET A 373 -1.29 6.72 -15.57
N THR A 374 -2.15 7.14 -14.64
CA THR A 374 -1.88 8.31 -13.77
C THR A 374 -0.71 8.01 -12.83
N ALA A 375 -0.64 6.82 -12.25
CA ALA A 375 0.49 6.38 -11.42
C ALA A 375 1.80 6.42 -12.23
N LEU A 376 1.80 5.88 -13.45
CA LEU A 376 2.96 5.91 -14.34
C LEU A 376 3.37 7.36 -14.66
N PHE A 377 2.43 8.21 -15.03
CA PHE A 377 2.71 9.60 -15.37
C PHE A 377 3.32 10.38 -14.17
N PHE A 378 2.76 10.21 -12.97
CA PHE A 378 3.21 10.93 -11.77
C PHE A 378 4.56 10.43 -11.25
N ASN A 379 4.83 9.13 -11.36
CA ASN A 379 6.06 8.53 -10.83
C ASN A 379 7.22 8.51 -11.84
N PHE A 380 6.94 8.66 -13.14
CA PHE A 380 7.94 8.67 -14.20
C PHE A 380 8.08 10.03 -14.89
N ALA A 381 7.05 10.49 -15.61
CA ALA A 381 7.15 11.68 -16.44
C ALA A 381 7.40 12.94 -15.60
N VAL A 382 6.69 13.10 -14.48
CA VAL A 382 6.82 14.27 -13.61
C VAL A 382 8.23 14.39 -13.00
N PRO A 383 8.82 13.36 -12.36
CA PRO A 383 10.19 13.44 -11.86
C PRO A 383 11.21 13.72 -12.95
N ILE A 384 11.13 13.06 -14.11
CA ILE A 384 12.08 13.29 -15.22
C ILE A 384 12.03 14.72 -15.70
N ILE A 385 10.85 15.23 -16.01
CA ILE A 385 10.71 16.57 -16.58
C ILE A 385 11.07 17.65 -15.55
N MET A 386 10.65 17.47 -14.28
CA MET A 386 10.69 18.52 -13.30
C MET A 386 11.91 18.50 -12.37
N LEU A 387 12.53 17.31 -12.16
CA LEU A 387 13.68 17.12 -11.24
C LEU A 387 15.00 16.80 -11.94
N MET A 388 15.07 16.81 -13.28
CA MET A 388 16.32 16.51 -13.99
C MET A 388 17.43 17.53 -13.67
N SER A 389 17.10 18.83 -13.65
CA SER A 389 18.11 19.86 -13.45
C SER A 389 18.61 19.92 -11.99
N ARG A 390 19.86 20.35 -11.79
CA ARG A 390 20.46 20.57 -10.49
C ARG A 390 19.69 21.61 -9.67
N ASP A 391 19.34 22.72 -10.31
CA ASP A 391 18.67 23.85 -9.67
C ASP A 391 17.24 23.51 -9.25
N ALA A 392 16.54 22.65 -10.03
CA ALA A 392 15.21 22.19 -9.66
C ALA A 392 15.20 21.48 -8.31
N LYS A 393 16.23 20.65 -8.03
CA LYS A 393 16.38 19.91 -6.78
C LYS A 393 16.79 20.77 -5.57
N ARG A 394 17.22 22.00 -5.79
CA ARG A 394 17.59 22.98 -4.72
C ARG A 394 16.42 23.85 -4.29
N ILE A 395 15.39 24.01 -5.12
CA ILE A 395 14.22 24.84 -4.80
C ILE A 395 13.23 24.04 -3.97
N THR A 396 13.15 24.36 -2.68
CA THR A 396 12.31 23.65 -1.68
C THR A 396 10.85 23.52 -2.11
N SER A 397 10.22 24.64 -2.55
CA SER A 397 8.80 24.60 -2.96
C SER A 397 8.56 23.71 -4.16
N ARG A 398 9.51 23.68 -5.11
CA ARG A 398 9.42 22.80 -6.28
C ARG A 398 9.45 21.33 -5.88
N VAL A 399 10.43 20.94 -5.07
CA VAL A 399 10.55 19.53 -4.62
C VAL A 399 9.38 19.12 -3.74
N LEU A 400 8.81 20.03 -2.93
CA LEU A 400 7.59 19.75 -2.16
C LEU A 400 6.38 19.47 -3.05
N ILE A 401 6.14 20.30 -4.08
CA ILE A 401 5.02 20.11 -5.02
C ILE A 401 5.19 18.82 -5.78
N ILE A 402 6.38 18.58 -6.36
CA ILE A 402 6.66 17.38 -7.14
C ILE A 402 6.61 16.14 -6.24
N GLY A 403 7.16 16.21 -5.04
CA GLY A 403 7.08 15.14 -4.05
C GLY A 403 5.63 14.81 -3.67
N SER A 404 4.75 15.81 -3.53
CA SER A 404 3.33 15.57 -3.28
C SER A 404 2.68 14.81 -4.45
N ILE A 405 2.99 15.17 -5.69
CA ILE A 405 2.51 14.47 -6.89
C ILE A 405 3.02 13.02 -6.91
N ILE A 406 4.31 12.82 -6.62
CA ILE A 406 4.92 11.48 -6.53
C ILE A 406 4.24 10.63 -5.44
N LEU A 407 3.91 11.20 -4.27
CA LEU A 407 3.19 10.46 -3.23
C LEU A 407 1.79 10.01 -3.67
N VAL A 408 1.06 10.89 -4.39
CA VAL A 408 -0.23 10.50 -5.00
C VAL A 408 -0.01 9.39 -6.02
N GLY A 409 1.02 9.51 -6.86
CA GLY A 409 1.38 8.47 -7.84
C GLY A 409 1.69 7.12 -7.18
N HIS A 410 2.46 7.08 -6.09
CA HIS A 410 2.73 5.84 -5.37
C HIS A 410 1.54 5.31 -4.58
N TYR A 411 0.64 6.17 -4.11
CA TYR A 411 -0.62 5.71 -3.54
C TYR A 411 -1.48 4.99 -4.59
N LEU A 412 -1.60 5.58 -5.79
CA LEU A 412 -2.28 4.95 -6.91
C LEU A 412 -1.58 3.67 -7.37
N ASP A 413 -0.26 3.61 -7.30
CA ASP A 413 0.53 2.42 -7.60
C ASP A 413 0.18 1.25 -6.66
N PHE A 414 0.13 1.47 -5.34
CA PHE A 414 -0.35 0.47 -4.38
C PHE A 414 -1.83 0.15 -4.55
N PHE A 415 -2.64 1.12 -4.94
CA PHE A 415 -4.04 0.93 -5.24
C PHE A 415 -4.23 -0.07 -6.39
N VAL A 416 -3.53 0.10 -7.50
CA VAL A 416 -3.62 -0.82 -8.65
C VAL A 416 -2.87 -2.15 -8.44
N MET A 417 -2.01 -2.26 -7.44
CA MET A 417 -1.44 -3.55 -7.03
C MET A 417 -2.45 -4.42 -6.27
N ILE A 418 -3.34 -3.81 -5.46
CA ILE A 418 -4.18 -4.50 -4.46
C ILE A 418 -5.64 -4.61 -4.91
N MET A 419 -6.24 -3.50 -5.39
CA MET A 419 -7.67 -3.46 -5.68
C MET A 419 -8.15 -4.46 -6.73
N PRO A 420 -7.42 -4.70 -7.85
CA PRO A 420 -7.91 -5.65 -8.87
C PRO A 420 -8.14 -7.06 -8.34
N GLY A 421 -7.27 -7.54 -7.46
CA GLY A 421 -7.41 -8.88 -6.88
C GLY A 421 -8.36 -8.98 -5.69
N THR A 422 -8.94 -7.85 -5.23
CA THR A 422 -9.85 -7.84 -4.06
C THR A 422 -11.27 -7.42 -4.40
N VAL A 423 -11.44 -6.41 -5.25
CA VAL A 423 -12.75 -5.85 -5.61
C VAL A 423 -13.06 -5.92 -7.11
N GLY A 424 -12.15 -6.49 -7.91
CA GLY A 424 -12.32 -6.64 -9.36
C GLY A 424 -12.61 -5.31 -10.07
N SER A 425 -13.56 -5.30 -11.00
CA SER A 425 -14.01 -4.14 -11.77
C SER A 425 -14.81 -3.11 -10.94
N HIS A 426 -15.35 -3.51 -9.77
CA HIS A 426 -16.25 -2.67 -8.94
C HIS A 426 -15.50 -1.72 -7.99
N TRP A 427 -14.36 -1.20 -8.42
CA TRP A 427 -13.59 -0.24 -7.64
C TRP A 427 -14.12 1.18 -7.78
N SER A 428 -13.89 2.00 -6.78
CA SER A 428 -14.02 3.46 -6.89
C SER A 428 -13.06 4.16 -5.94
N ILE A 429 -12.75 5.42 -6.21
CA ILE A 429 -12.03 6.28 -5.28
C ILE A 429 -13.05 7.23 -4.67
N GLY A 430 -13.54 6.89 -3.50
CA GLY A 430 -14.59 7.60 -2.80
C GLY A 430 -14.25 7.94 -1.35
N PHE A 431 -15.31 8.11 -0.56
CA PHE A 431 -15.18 8.51 0.85
C PHE A 431 -14.42 7.47 1.70
N VAL A 432 -14.59 6.19 1.42
CA VAL A 432 -13.95 5.08 2.15
C VAL A 432 -12.44 5.05 1.89
N GLU A 433 -12.03 5.10 0.62
CA GLU A 433 -10.64 5.05 0.18
C GLU A 433 -9.86 6.28 0.69
N ILE A 434 -10.41 7.47 0.46
CA ILE A 434 -9.81 8.72 0.93
C ILE A 434 -9.78 8.76 2.47
N GLY A 435 -10.85 8.31 3.10
CA GLY A 435 -10.96 8.29 4.56
C GLY A 435 -9.96 7.35 5.22
N ALA A 436 -9.75 6.15 4.68
CA ALA A 436 -8.75 5.21 5.16
C ALA A 436 -7.34 5.82 5.14
N PHE A 437 -6.98 6.46 4.02
CA PHE A 437 -5.69 7.16 3.89
C PHE A 437 -5.58 8.32 4.88
N VAL A 438 -6.57 9.20 4.94
CA VAL A 438 -6.60 10.38 5.80
C VAL A 438 -6.55 9.99 7.29
N GLY A 439 -7.22 8.92 7.68
CA GLY A 439 -7.19 8.40 9.05
C GLY A 439 -5.80 7.94 9.46
N LEU A 440 -5.14 7.13 8.62
CA LEU A 440 -3.78 6.69 8.87
C LEU A 440 -2.76 7.85 8.78
N LEU A 441 -2.96 8.84 7.89
CA LEU A 441 -2.17 10.07 7.84
C LEU A 441 -2.26 10.84 9.17
N GLY A 442 -3.46 10.99 9.73
CA GLY A 442 -3.65 11.63 11.03
C GLY A 442 -2.90 10.91 12.15
N LEU A 443 -2.97 9.58 12.19
CA LEU A 443 -2.24 8.75 13.13
C LEU A 443 -0.72 8.88 12.92
N PHE A 444 -0.25 8.85 11.67
CA PHE A 444 1.15 9.01 11.30
C PHE A 444 1.71 10.36 11.79
N ILE A 445 1.02 11.45 11.48
CA ILE A 445 1.40 12.81 11.94
C ILE A 445 1.49 12.83 13.47
N ARG A 446 0.52 12.24 14.16
CA ARG A 446 0.49 12.21 15.63
C ARG A 446 1.68 11.47 16.22
N VAL A 447 1.97 10.26 15.72
CA VAL A 447 3.04 9.40 16.22
C VAL A 447 4.41 10.02 15.93
N VAL A 448 4.66 10.43 14.69
CA VAL A 448 5.93 11.01 14.26
C VAL A 448 6.21 12.33 14.99
N SER A 449 5.23 13.23 15.09
CA SER A 449 5.39 14.50 15.81
C SER A 449 5.67 14.29 17.29
N ASN A 450 4.99 13.35 17.95
CA ASN A 450 5.27 13.00 19.33
C ASN A 450 6.68 12.44 19.49
N LYS A 451 7.14 11.57 18.57
CA LYS A 451 8.49 11.01 18.62
C LYS A 451 9.56 12.08 18.44
N LEU A 452 9.37 13.02 17.51
CA LEU A 452 10.27 14.16 17.30
C LEU A 452 10.38 15.05 18.56
N SER A 453 9.32 15.16 19.35
CA SER A 453 9.34 15.95 20.60
C SER A 453 10.00 15.26 21.80
N THR A 454 10.25 13.95 21.72
CA THR A 454 10.88 13.17 22.83
C THR A 454 12.39 13.06 22.74
N MET A 455 13.01 13.56 21.69
CA MET A 455 14.47 13.45 21.50
C MET A 455 15.04 14.73 20.89
N GLU A 456 16.31 14.99 21.14
CA GLU A 456 17.03 16.06 20.45
C GLU A 456 17.22 15.68 18.98
N LEU A 457 16.88 16.60 18.06
CA LEU A 457 16.89 16.32 16.63
C LEU A 457 18.29 16.20 16.06
N THR A 458 19.23 17.03 16.55
CA THR A 458 20.65 16.96 16.15
C THR A 458 21.41 16.06 17.12
N PRO A 459 22.09 15.00 16.66
CA PRO A 459 22.96 14.18 17.49
C PRO A 459 24.10 15.03 18.09
N LYS A 460 24.58 14.69 19.28
CA LYS A 460 25.68 15.41 19.94
C LYS A 460 27.05 14.82 19.65
N ASN A 461 27.16 13.51 19.80
CA ASN A 461 28.45 12.80 19.80
C ASN A 461 28.66 11.88 18.60
N HIS A 462 27.89 12.07 17.52
CA HIS A 462 28.05 11.25 16.31
C HIS A 462 29.41 11.51 15.64
N PRO A 463 30.22 10.50 15.31
CA PRO A 463 31.57 10.67 14.78
C PRO A 463 31.65 11.55 13.53
N MET A 464 30.69 11.42 12.64
CA MET A 464 30.62 12.17 11.37
C MET A 464 29.80 13.48 11.46
N LEU A 465 29.48 13.94 12.67
CA LEU A 465 28.67 15.14 12.84
C LEU A 465 29.35 16.40 12.26
N LYS A 466 30.69 16.49 12.40
CA LYS A 466 31.45 17.61 11.85
C LYS A 466 31.36 17.69 10.34
N GLU A 467 31.46 16.53 9.66
CA GLU A 467 31.29 16.43 8.20
C GLU A 467 29.88 16.88 7.79
N SER A 468 28.86 16.37 8.46
CA SER A 468 27.46 16.76 8.18
C SER A 468 27.22 18.26 8.36
N LYS A 469 27.78 18.87 9.40
CA LYS A 469 27.61 20.32 9.66
C LYS A 469 28.26 21.21 8.61
N HIS A 470 29.39 20.78 8.04
CA HIS A 470 30.14 21.54 7.04
C HIS A 470 29.94 21.00 5.61
N PHE A 471 28.88 20.21 5.41
CA PHE A 471 28.60 19.61 4.12
C PHE A 471 28.13 20.67 3.11
N HIS A 472 28.93 20.87 2.05
CA HIS A 472 28.68 21.79 0.93
C HIS A 472 29.07 21.11 -0.38
N ILE A 473 28.21 21.17 -1.40
CA ILE A 473 28.44 20.68 -2.79
C ILE A 473 28.25 21.82 -3.75
#